data_ca6ad1dc42b618d8a8eb3bbdb63fe0bd
#
_entry.id   ca6ad1dc42b618d8a8eb3bbdb63fe0bd
#
_cell.length_a   1.000
_cell.length_b   1.000
_cell.length_c   1.000
_cell.angle_alpha   90.00
_cell.angle_beta   90.00
_cell.angle_gamma   90.00
#
_symmetry.space_group_name_H-M   'P 1'
#
loop_
_entity.id
_entity.type
_entity.pdbx_description
1 polymer ?
#
loop_
_entity_poly.entity_id
_entity_poly.type
_entity_poly.pdbx_seq_one_letter_code
_entity_poly.pdbx_strand_id
1 'polypeptide(L)'
;MDDYFYPYGGTTTEDADSKTKYKPNNVLDVNKDGDTDDDWRRANVDSCMKMLYDTIQVVKPWVRFGMGPFGIWSTQKKAAEAYGITLPSGISGLDDYDVQACNTVEWVKQGWVDYINPQLYWSTNIAAQDYNVLCKWWAKDVCEHFSNQLPDGKKVHFFISQAAYHAYDGYKGYDAGVAEVQKQIDVNRNNLSSGYTGSVFYNTTAYCKMYDQLAQSHFQSPALPPAMDWKVKTTLEAPTNITLSGGTLSWEHPTAERFTIYAFPIGTDIEVALTNPAYLQGIVWGKSMNISHISDITKTTIAVVTYDRFGVEHGVAVYTPTPDITWELNGGQLPKVEVPTNQELWNMFKADFDEFYSAIYPNYQIQEYPIHAVLELTWPKWSNNCFATEFITGHPDWIWLGEYIQSIYGKITDVKIWRYNLYAFFNASDEVRYESGQVINVSCGDFTTAGRPEAWGSAYLAAKGAITLPLFVDAEYTLPNNLIHPEGYPFLGWWDNASFSGSQLYTIPAYWKGTLYANWQQSTSNVENIIDTTQPIQIFDIMGRRISTSIELLQGNIFIIKQGDNVLKIIK
;
A
#
# COMPACT_ATOMS: atom_id res chain seq x y z
N MET A 1 7.84 15.24 -22.16
CA MET A 1 7.80 15.15 -23.65
C MET A 1 8.31 13.77 -24.06
N ASP A 2 7.90 13.32 -25.25
CA ASP A 2 8.26 12.04 -25.85
C ASP A 2 9.37 12.22 -26.91
N ASP A 3 9.86 11.15 -27.51
CA ASP A 3 11.03 11.10 -28.42
C ASP A 3 10.77 11.49 -29.88
N TYR A 4 9.56 11.93 -30.21
CA TYR A 4 9.17 12.25 -31.61
C TYR A 4 9.53 13.70 -32.01
N PHE A 5 10.81 14.04 -32.09
CA PHE A 5 11.25 15.35 -32.60
C PHE A 5 11.28 15.36 -34.10
N TYR A 6 12.05 14.47 -34.72
CA TYR A 6 11.95 14.11 -36.11
C TYR A 6 11.41 12.69 -36.24
N PRO A 7 10.68 12.35 -37.32
CA PRO A 7 10.02 11.05 -37.43
C PRO A 7 11.03 9.90 -37.62
N TYR A 8 10.66 8.74 -37.13
CA TYR A 8 11.39 7.51 -37.42
C TYR A 8 11.44 7.26 -38.94
N GLY A 9 12.59 6.91 -39.47
CA GLY A 9 12.80 6.72 -40.92
C GLY A 9 13.41 7.93 -41.62
N GLY A 10 13.62 9.01 -40.89
CA GLY A 10 14.34 10.19 -41.36
C GLY A 10 13.59 11.03 -42.39
N THR A 11 13.86 12.32 -42.37
CA THR A 11 13.39 13.25 -43.40
C THR A 11 14.58 13.79 -44.15
N THR A 12 14.79 13.32 -45.34
CA THR A 12 15.86 13.89 -46.19
C THR A 12 15.42 15.13 -46.94
N THR A 13 14.12 15.37 -47.10
CA THR A 13 13.59 16.43 -47.96
C THR A 13 12.43 17.22 -47.41
N GLU A 14 11.72 16.73 -46.37
CA GLU A 14 10.49 17.37 -45.85
C GLU A 14 10.75 18.73 -45.19
N ASP A 15 11.94 18.98 -44.68
CA ASP A 15 12.35 20.24 -44.06
C ASP A 15 13.20 21.15 -45.00
N ALA A 16 13.33 20.82 -46.28
CA ALA A 16 14.22 21.53 -47.20
C ALA A 16 13.93 23.03 -47.31
N ASP A 17 12.65 23.41 -47.40
CA ASP A 17 12.24 24.81 -47.47
C ASP A 17 12.54 25.55 -46.16
N SER A 18 12.27 24.93 -45.02
CA SER A 18 12.57 25.48 -43.69
C SER A 18 14.07 25.63 -43.49
N LYS A 19 14.86 24.64 -43.92
CA LYS A 19 16.31 24.68 -43.89
C LYS A 19 16.87 25.82 -44.75
N THR A 20 16.41 25.96 -45.95
CA THR A 20 16.83 27.05 -46.86
C THR A 20 16.55 28.42 -46.26
N LYS A 21 15.42 28.57 -45.55
CA LYS A 21 15.01 29.83 -44.98
C LYS A 21 15.68 30.16 -43.65
N TYR A 22 15.88 29.19 -42.77
CA TYR A 22 16.25 29.43 -41.38
C TYR A 22 17.66 28.98 -41.00
N LYS A 23 18.30 28.04 -41.69
CA LYS A 23 19.65 27.56 -41.36
C LYS A 23 20.69 28.68 -41.23
N PRO A 24 20.71 29.71 -42.10
CA PRO A 24 21.68 30.78 -41.99
C PRO A 24 21.58 31.63 -40.72
N ASN A 25 20.44 31.61 -40.07
CA ASN A 25 20.14 32.43 -38.90
C ASN A 25 20.05 31.62 -37.60
N ASN A 26 20.49 30.37 -37.60
CA ASN A 26 20.43 29.52 -36.39
C ASN A 26 21.50 29.96 -35.39
N VAL A 27 21.06 30.55 -34.29
CA VAL A 27 21.90 31.23 -33.29
C VAL A 27 22.46 30.27 -32.24
N LEU A 28 21.91 29.05 -32.15
CA LEU A 28 22.30 28.04 -31.15
C LEU A 28 23.02 26.86 -31.78
N ASP A 29 24.07 27.14 -32.56
CA ASP A 29 24.97 26.09 -33.03
C ASP A 29 25.82 25.58 -31.86
N VAL A 30 25.25 24.65 -31.11
CA VAL A 30 25.89 24.00 -29.96
C VAL A 30 26.75 22.81 -30.39
N ASN A 31 26.56 22.32 -31.60
CA ASN A 31 27.29 21.19 -32.17
C ASN A 31 28.34 21.67 -33.17
N LYS A 32 29.56 21.76 -32.74
CA LYS A 32 30.70 22.30 -33.50
C LYS A 32 31.38 21.27 -34.40
N ASP A 33 30.76 20.19 -34.76
CA ASP A 33 31.41 19.12 -35.51
C ASP A 33 31.26 19.20 -37.02
N GLY A 34 30.70 20.29 -37.49
CA GLY A 34 30.57 20.61 -38.91
C GLY A 34 29.15 21.02 -39.30
N ASP A 35 29.01 21.94 -40.20
CA ASP A 35 27.76 22.55 -40.64
C ASP A 35 26.93 21.59 -41.52
N THR A 36 26.53 20.43 -40.94
CA THR A 36 25.68 19.45 -41.59
C THR A 36 24.19 19.78 -41.39
N ASP A 37 23.34 19.18 -42.21
CA ASP A 37 21.90 19.34 -42.09
C ASP A 37 21.37 18.75 -40.79
N ASP A 38 22.02 17.69 -40.31
CA ASP A 38 21.65 17.02 -39.06
C ASP A 38 22.05 17.87 -37.85
N ASP A 39 23.17 18.59 -37.90
CA ASP A 39 23.56 19.56 -36.88
C ASP A 39 22.55 20.71 -36.79
N TRP A 40 22.09 21.20 -37.94
CA TRP A 40 21.04 22.22 -37.97
C TRP A 40 19.72 21.70 -37.38
N ARG A 41 19.34 20.46 -37.66
CA ARG A 41 18.14 19.83 -37.08
C ARG A 41 18.26 19.70 -35.56
N ARG A 42 19.40 19.18 -35.06
CA ARG A 42 19.68 19.09 -33.65
C ARG A 42 19.63 20.45 -32.95
N ALA A 43 20.26 21.46 -33.54
CA ALA A 43 20.25 22.83 -33.00
C ALA A 43 18.83 23.43 -32.90
N ASN A 44 17.92 23.09 -33.84
CA ASN A 44 16.52 23.50 -33.74
C ASN A 44 15.78 22.81 -32.60
N VAL A 45 15.99 21.51 -32.42
CA VAL A 45 15.40 20.76 -31.32
C VAL A 45 15.96 21.25 -29.98
N ASP A 46 17.27 21.48 -29.85
CA ASP A 46 17.93 22.06 -28.68
C ASP A 46 17.36 23.43 -28.34
N SER A 47 17.14 24.29 -29.34
CA SER A 47 16.51 25.60 -29.18
C SER A 47 15.08 25.51 -28.66
N CYS A 48 14.31 24.55 -29.15
CA CYS A 48 12.96 24.28 -28.70
C CYS A 48 12.96 23.84 -27.21
N MET A 49 13.83 22.90 -26.85
CA MET A 49 13.95 22.39 -25.48
C MET A 49 14.37 23.49 -24.51
N LYS A 50 15.37 24.30 -24.90
CA LYS A 50 15.79 25.44 -24.09
C LYS A 50 14.67 26.45 -23.89
N MET A 51 13.95 26.81 -24.94
CA MET A 51 12.85 27.78 -24.86
C MET A 51 11.71 27.27 -23.99
N LEU A 52 11.35 26.00 -24.09
CA LEU A 52 10.35 25.38 -23.22
C LEU A 52 10.79 25.41 -21.76
N TYR A 53 12.03 24.99 -21.48
CA TYR A 53 12.57 25.01 -20.13
C TYR A 53 12.57 26.44 -19.55
N ASP A 54 13.15 27.40 -20.26
CA ASP A 54 13.23 28.79 -19.80
C ASP A 54 11.83 29.38 -19.54
N THR A 55 10.87 29.09 -20.41
CA THR A 55 9.47 29.53 -20.24
C THR A 55 8.84 28.93 -18.99
N ILE A 56 9.03 27.62 -18.76
CA ILE A 56 8.52 26.94 -17.57
C ILE A 56 9.16 27.53 -16.29
N GLN A 57 10.48 27.77 -16.31
CA GLN A 57 11.15 28.36 -15.15
C GLN A 57 10.65 29.77 -14.81
N VAL A 58 10.22 30.54 -15.79
CA VAL A 58 9.64 31.89 -15.57
C VAL A 58 8.18 31.80 -15.11
N VAL A 59 7.37 30.96 -15.76
CA VAL A 59 5.91 30.95 -15.52
C VAL A 59 5.51 30.07 -14.35
N LYS A 60 6.15 28.91 -14.21
CA LYS A 60 5.85 27.89 -13.18
C LYS A 60 7.12 27.16 -12.72
N PRO A 61 8.03 27.84 -11.99
CA PRO A 61 9.33 27.28 -11.65
C PRO A 61 9.27 26.00 -10.80
N TRP A 62 8.11 25.70 -10.22
CA TRP A 62 7.89 24.48 -9.45
C TRP A 62 7.50 23.26 -10.30
N VAL A 63 7.21 23.46 -11.60
CA VAL A 63 6.90 22.35 -12.49
C VAL A 63 8.19 21.65 -12.88
N ARG A 64 8.21 20.33 -12.78
CA ARG A 64 9.30 19.51 -13.29
C ARG A 64 9.15 19.36 -14.79
N PHE A 65 10.17 19.75 -15.54
CA PHE A 65 10.23 19.55 -16.98
C PHE A 65 11.16 18.39 -17.30
N GLY A 66 10.68 17.42 -18.04
CA GLY A 66 11.49 16.25 -18.37
C GLY A 66 11.17 15.65 -19.72
N MET A 67 12.01 14.69 -20.10
CA MET A 67 12.06 14.10 -21.41
C MET A 67 12.22 12.59 -21.35
N GLY A 68 11.45 11.87 -22.17
CA GLY A 68 11.58 10.43 -22.40
C GLY A 68 12.22 10.16 -23.76
N PRO A 69 13.54 10.28 -23.91
CA PRO A 69 14.22 10.04 -25.17
C PRO A 69 14.28 8.55 -25.50
N PHE A 70 14.64 8.22 -26.73
CA PHE A 70 14.96 6.84 -27.09
C PHE A 70 16.12 6.30 -26.23
N GLY A 71 16.16 4.99 -25.99
CA GLY A 71 17.08 4.39 -25.03
C GLY A 71 18.56 4.41 -25.43
N ILE A 72 18.86 4.49 -26.73
CA ILE A 72 20.22 4.65 -27.25
C ILE A 72 20.37 6.08 -27.77
N TRP A 73 21.22 6.87 -27.08
CA TRP A 73 21.46 8.26 -27.51
C TRP A 73 22.20 8.35 -28.83
N SER A 74 23.38 7.76 -28.92
CA SER A 74 24.18 7.73 -30.16
C SER A 74 25.01 6.46 -30.26
N THR A 75 25.29 6.04 -31.49
CA THR A 75 26.26 5.00 -31.84
C THR A 75 27.55 5.57 -32.43
N GLN A 76 27.63 6.88 -32.59
CA GLN A 76 28.78 7.56 -33.17
C GLN A 76 29.79 8.00 -32.12
N LYS A 77 31.00 7.46 -32.21
CA LYS A 77 32.10 7.80 -31.31
C LYS A 77 32.41 9.30 -31.31
N LYS A 78 32.34 9.95 -32.49
CA LYS A 78 32.61 11.38 -32.64
C LYS A 78 31.62 12.25 -31.83
N ALA A 79 30.35 11.85 -31.76
CA ALA A 79 29.34 12.54 -30.95
C ALA A 79 29.71 12.48 -29.46
N ALA A 80 30.09 11.31 -28.95
CA ALA A 80 30.49 11.16 -27.54
C ALA A 80 31.78 11.95 -27.22
N GLU A 81 32.76 11.94 -28.11
CA GLU A 81 34.02 12.69 -27.97
C GLU A 81 33.78 14.22 -27.86
N ALA A 82 32.77 14.75 -28.58
CA ALA A 82 32.41 16.17 -28.49
C ALA A 82 31.89 16.58 -27.11
N TYR A 83 31.36 15.63 -26.34
CA TYR A 83 30.87 15.81 -24.95
C TYR A 83 31.89 15.34 -23.89
N GLY A 84 33.03 14.78 -24.33
CA GLY A 84 34.03 14.26 -23.38
C GLY A 84 33.58 13.01 -22.63
N ILE A 85 32.65 12.25 -23.21
CA ILE A 85 32.12 11.01 -22.64
C ILE A 85 32.44 9.81 -23.54
N THR A 86 32.22 8.61 -23.05
CA THR A 86 32.41 7.35 -23.78
C THR A 86 31.07 6.70 -24.04
N LEU A 87 30.84 6.16 -25.23
CA LEU A 87 29.65 5.39 -25.56
C LEU A 87 29.58 4.09 -24.74
N PRO A 88 28.39 3.59 -24.44
CA PRO A 88 28.22 2.32 -23.75
C PRO A 88 28.72 1.18 -24.61
N SER A 89 29.56 0.31 -24.05
CA SER A 89 30.21 -0.78 -24.76
C SER A 89 29.23 -1.86 -25.20
N GLY A 90 29.37 -2.33 -26.47
CA GLY A 90 28.55 -3.42 -27.03
C GLY A 90 27.16 -3.02 -27.48
N ILE A 91 26.77 -1.75 -27.33
CA ILE A 91 25.46 -1.24 -27.74
C ILE A 91 25.44 -0.92 -29.21
N SER A 92 24.36 -1.28 -29.88
CA SER A 92 24.14 -1.01 -31.31
C SER A 92 22.64 -0.96 -31.62
N GLY A 93 22.30 -0.34 -32.72
CA GLY A 93 20.92 -0.19 -33.20
C GLY A 93 20.62 1.23 -33.65
N LEU A 94 19.34 1.54 -33.80
CA LEU A 94 18.87 2.90 -34.04
C LEU A 94 19.23 3.78 -32.86
N ASP A 95 19.67 4.98 -33.12
CA ASP A 95 19.96 5.99 -32.11
C ASP A 95 19.19 7.30 -32.35
N ASP A 96 18.98 8.01 -31.27
CA ASP A 96 18.17 9.21 -31.17
C ASP A 96 18.84 10.43 -31.79
N TYR A 97 20.14 10.50 -31.63
CA TYR A 97 20.98 11.61 -32.05
C TYR A 97 20.96 11.83 -33.58
N ASP A 98 21.04 10.73 -34.32
CA ASP A 98 21.06 10.78 -35.79
C ASP A 98 19.66 10.74 -36.41
N VAL A 99 18.80 9.83 -35.90
CA VAL A 99 17.50 9.56 -36.55
C VAL A 99 16.47 10.63 -36.24
N GLN A 100 16.45 11.10 -35.01
CA GLN A 100 15.41 12.01 -34.53
C GLN A 100 15.96 13.41 -34.21
N ALA A 101 17.23 13.65 -34.45
CA ALA A 101 17.94 14.87 -34.08
C ALA A 101 17.80 15.21 -32.59
N CYS A 102 17.73 14.20 -31.74
CA CYS A 102 17.48 14.32 -30.31
C CYS A 102 18.80 14.32 -29.54
N ASN A 103 19.20 15.49 -29.06
CA ASN A 103 20.49 15.66 -28.39
C ASN A 103 20.34 15.71 -26.85
N THR A 104 19.79 14.65 -26.27
CA THR A 104 19.47 14.57 -24.82
C THR A 104 20.68 14.84 -23.95
N VAL A 105 21.87 14.42 -24.34
CA VAL A 105 23.11 14.68 -23.58
C VAL A 105 23.37 16.18 -23.42
N GLU A 106 23.13 17.00 -24.47
CA GLU A 106 23.25 18.45 -24.40
C GLU A 106 22.25 19.04 -23.39
N TRP A 107 21.02 18.56 -23.40
CA TRP A 107 19.99 19.10 -22.47
C TRP A 107 20.30 18.80 -21.01
N VAL A 108 20.88 17.63 -20.73
CA VAL A 108 21.36 17.27 -19.40
C VAL A 108 22.57 18.15 -19.00
N LYS A 109 23.55 18.29 -19.92
CA LYS A 109 24.76 19.09 -19.72
C LYS A 109 24.46 20.56 -19.45
N GLN A 110 23.48 21.14 -20.15
CA GLN A 110 23.05 22.52 -19.98
C GLN A 110 22.03 22.70 -18.85
N GLY A 111 21.51 21.60 -18.31
CA GLY A 111 20.45 21.63 -17.30
C GLY A 111 19.11 22.17 -17.81
N TRP A 112 18.77 21.97 -19.09
CA TRP A 112 17.50 22.38 -19.67
C TRP A 112 16.36 21.39 -19.42
N VAL A 113 16.60 20.40 -18.60
CA VAL A 113 15.60 19.45 -18.09
C VAL A 113 15.80 19.27 -16.59
N ASP A 114 14.72 18.94 -15.89
CA ASP A 114 14.76 18.57 -14.46
C ASP A 114 14.90 17.05 -14.30
N TYR A 115 14.47 16.29 -15.30
CA TYR A 115 14.68 14.83 -15.35
C TYR A 115 14.71 14.30 -16.79
N ILE A 116 15.30 13.13 -16.95
CA ILE A 116 15.17 12.31 -18.15
C ILE A 116 14.70 10.90 -17.76
N ASN A 117 14.01 10.24 -18.70
CA ASN A 117 13.56 8.86 -18.57
C ASN A 117 13.72 8.10 -19.89
N PRO A 118 14.96 7.74 -20.28
CA PRO A 118 15.23 7.02 -21.52
C PRO A 118 14.42 5.72 -21.62
N GLN A 119 13.95 5.43 -22.83
CA GLN A 119 13.09 4.28 -23.14
C GLN A 119 13.92 3.01 -23.32
N LEU A 120 14.26 2.34 -22.22
CA LEU A 120 14.98 1.06 -22.26
C LEU A 120 13.99 -0.10 -22.46
N TYR A 121 13.42 -0.17 -23.68
CA TYR A 121 12.34 -1.12 -24.01
C TYR A 121 12.84 -2.50 -24.44
N TRP A 122 14.03 -2.87 -24.00
CA TRP A 122 14.63 -4.18 -24.23
C TRP A 122 14.70 -4.99 -22.95
N SER A 123 14.72 -6.31 -23.09
CA SER A 123 14.91 -7.17 -21.91
C SER A 123 16.38 -7.19 -21.48
N THR A 124 16.62 -7.61 -20.24
CA THR A 124 17.97 -7.79 -19.69
C THR A 124 18.78 -8.88 -20.39
N ASN A 125 18.19 -9.60 -21.35
CA ASN A 125 18.83 -10.73 -22.06
C ASN A 125 19.25 -10.36 -23.49
N ILE A 126 19.11 -9.10 -23.94
CA ILE A 126 19.46 -8.67 -25.29
C ILE A 126 20.83 -7.99 -25.27
N ALA A 127 21.87 -8.68 -25.73
CA ALA A 127 23.24 -8.18 -25.65
C ALA A 127 23.51 -6.90 -26.46
N ALA A 128 22.87 -6.74 -27.62
CA ALA A 128 23.06 -5.55 -28.48
C ALA A 128 22.41 -4.27 -27.91
N GLN A 129 21.48 -4.42 -26.98
CA GLN A 129 20.83 -3.35 -26.24
C GLN A 129 20.81 -3.73 -24.75
N ASP A 130 21.97 -4.09 -24.22
CA ASP A 130 22.09 -4.54 -22.82
C ASP A 130 21.53 -3.50 -21.87
N TYR A 131 20.45 -3.90 -21.20
CA TYR A 131 19.68 -3.05 -20.31
C TYR A 131 20.53 -2.48 -19.16
N ASN A 132 21.37 -3.32 -18.53
CA ASN A 132 22.22 -2.91 -17.42
C ASN A 132 23.33 -1.94 -17.86
N VAL A 133 23.93 -2.20 -19.04
CA VAL A 133 24.95 -1.31 -19.61
C VAL A 133 24.34 0.06 -19.92
N LEU A 134 23.17 0.11 -20.55
CA LEU A 134 22.46 1.35 -20.85
C LEU A 134 22.02 2.08 -19.59
N CYS A 135 21.43 1.37 -18.63
CA CYS A 135 21.02 1.94 -17.34
C CYS A 135 22.18 2.63 -16.64
N LYS A 136 23.31 1.93 -16.52
CA LYS A 136 24.50 2.45 -15.86
C LYS A 136 25.10 3.66 -16.60
N TRP A 137 25.15 3.59 -17.93
CA TRP A 137 25.68 4.67 -18.77
C TRP A 137 24.86 5.96 -18.61
N TRP A 138 23.53 5.86 -18.75
CA TRP A 138 22.65 7.01 -18.56
C TRP A 138 22.74 7.60 -17.15
N ALA A 139 22.78 6.75 -16.13
CA ALA A 139 22.86 7.20 -14.75
C ALA A 139 24.18 7.89 -14.45
N LYS A 140 25.31 7.23 -14.77
CA LYS A 140 26.63 7.63 -14.31
C LYS A 140 27.35 8.55 -15.30
N ASP A 141 27.41 8.12 -16.56
CA ASP A 141 28.23 8.80 -17.56
C ASP A 141 27.52 10.02 -18.17
N VAL A 142 26.18 10.11 -18.03
CA VAL A 142 25.39 11.26 -18.48
C VAL A 142 24.85 12.06 -17.30
N CYS A 143 23.89 11.52 -16.54
CA CYS A 143 23.19 12.32 -15.53
C CYS A 143 24.10 12.74 -14.39
N GLU A 144 24.82 11.83 -13.74
CA GLU A 144 25.73 12.16 -12.64
C GLU A 144 26.89 13.04 -13.11
N HIS A 145 27.53 12.65 -14.24
CA HIS A 145 28.67 13.37 -14.77
C HIS A 145 28.37 14.85 -15.04
N PHE A 146 27.29 15.14 -15.77
CA PHE A 146 26.94 16.52 -16.09
C PHE A 146 26.26 17.26 -14.94
N SER A 147 25.43 16.59 -14.11
CA SER A 147 24.82 17.23 -12.94
C SER A 147 25.86 17.78 -11.98
N ASN A 148 27.00 17.11 -11.82
CA ASN A 148 28.10 17.58 -10.97
C ASN A 148 28.78 18.87 -11.49
N GLN A 149 28.48 19.27 -12.73
CA GLN A 149 29.02 20.48 -13.37
C GLN A 149 27.98 21.61 -13.43
N LEU A 150 26.72 21.34 -13.08
CA LEU A 150 25.66 22.33 -13.10
C LEU A 150 25.77 23.31 -11.92
N PRO A 151 25.35 24.58 -12.11
CA PRO A 151 25.36 25.56 -11.03
C PRO A 151 24.31 25.25 -9.98
N ASP A 152 24.47 25.88 -8.81
CA ASP A 152 23.51 25.87 -7.70
C ASP A 152 23.15 24.47 -7.15
N GLY A 153 23.99 23.47 -7.39
CA GLY A 153 23.74 22.09 -6.96
C GLY A 153 22.63 21.39 -7.73
N LYS A 154 22.21 21.94 -8.86
CA LYS A 154 21.18 21.32 -9.69
C LYS A 154 21.58 19.90 -10.09
N LYS A 155 20.60 18.98 -9.97
CA LYS A 155 20.73 17.59 -10.41
C LYS A 155 19.64 17.27 -11.42
N VAL A 156 20.01 16.69 -12.56
CA VAL A 156 19.03 16.13 -13.48
C VAL A 156 18.66 14.74 -12.99
N HIS A 157 17.41 14.55 -12.57
CA HIS A 157 16.95 13.28 -12.06
C HIS A 157 16.88 12.24 -13.18
N PHE A 158 17.26 11.01 -12.86
CA PHE A 158 17.28 9.92 -13.80
C PHE A 158 16.23 8.86 -13.46
N PHE A 159 15.23 8.75 -14.31
CA PHE A 159 14.27 7.66 -14.32
C PHE A 159 14.55 6.74 -15.51
N ILE A 160 13.95 5.54 -15.53
CA ILE A 160 14.01 4.65 -16.66
C ILE A 160 12.60 4.33 -17.12
N SER A 161 12.32 4.53 -18.41
CA SER A 161 11.11 4.03 -19.03
C SER A 161 11.26 2.54 -19.37
N GLN A 162 10.35 1.73 -18.85
CA GLN A 162 10.31 0.27 -18.99
C GLN A 162 9.08 -0.14 -19.79
N ALA A 163 9.26 -1.07 -20.74
CA ALA A 163 8.17 -1.60 -21.56
C ALA A 163 7.36 -2.66 -20.79
N ALA A 164 6.56 -2.22 -19.82
CA ALA A 164 5.72 -3.12 -19.03
C ALA A 164 4.77 -3.99 -19.89
N TYR A 165 4.33 -3.48 -21.04
CA TYR A 165 3.46 -4.21 -21.97
C TYR A 165 4.13 -5.43 -22.59
N HIS A 166 5.46 -5.45 -22.73
CA HIS A 166 6.19 -6.61 -23.24
C HIS A 166 6.10 -7.85 -22.32
N ALA A 167 5.74 -7.67 -21.05
CA ALA A 167 5.44 -8.81 -20.20
C ALA A 167 4.25 -9.66 -20.68
N TYR A 168 3.46 -9.16 -21.66
CA TYR A 168 2.19 -9.77 -22.07
C TYR A 168 2.02 -9.93 -23.60
N ASP A 169 2.96 -9.50 -24.41
CA ASP A 169 2.84 -9.50 -25.87
C ASP A 169 3.76 -10.51 -26.59
N GLY A 170 4.51 -11.30 -25.83
CA GLY A 170 5.44 -12.28 -26.38
C GLY A 170 6.70 -11.69 -26.99
N TYR A 171 7.07 -10.46 -26.62
CA TYR A 171 8.29 -9.82 -27.11
C TYR A 171 9.52 -10.60 -26.68
N LYS A 172 10.49 -10.69 -27.61
CA LYS A 172 11.74 -11.43 -27.42
C LYS A 172 12.47 -11.02 -26.13
N GLY A 173 12.75 -12.01 -25.29
CA GLY A 173 13.47 -11.83 -24.03
C GLY A 173 12.57 -11.52 -22.83
N TYR A 174 11.25 -11.35 -23.04
CA TYR A 174 10.25 -11.23 -21.97
C TYR A 174 9.50 -12.54 -21.72
N ASP A 175 10.11 -13.68 -22.05
CA ASP A 175 9.51 -15.01 -21.86
C ASP A 175 9.13 -15.28 -20.38
N ALA A 176 9.79 -14.60 -19.44
CA ALA A 176 9.49 -14.65 -18.02
C ALA A 176 8.35 -13.70 -17.60
N GLY A 177 7.77 -12.93 -18.54
CA GLY A 177 6.68 -11.99 -18.27
C GLY A 177 7.02 -10.95 -17.22
N VAL A 178 6.22 -10.85 -16.16
CA VAL A 178 6.41 -9.88 -15.06
C VAL A 178 7.76 -10.04 -14.35
N ALA A 179 8.29 -11.28 -14.26
CA ALA A 179 9.59 -11.51 -13.64
C ALA A 179 10.75 -10.81 -14.36
N GLU A 180 10.65 -10.57 -15.69
CA GLU A 180 11.62 -9.74 -16.40
C GLU A 180 11.54 -8.27 -15.95
N VAL A 181 10.33 -7.73 -15.77
CA VAL A 181 10.14 -6.37 -15.26
C VAL A 181 10.68 -6.24 -13.83
N GLN A 182 10.43 -7.21 -12.96
CA GLN A 182 11.00 -7.27 -11.61
C GLN A 182 12.52 -7.27 -11.64
N LYS A 183 13.12 -8.09 -12.50
CA LYS A 183 14.58 -8.12 -12.70
C LYS A 183 15.14 -6.77 -13.19
N GLN A 184 14.42 -6.07 -14.06
CA GLN A 184 14.80 -4.72 -14.47
C GLN A 184 14.75 -3.73 -13.31
N ILE A 185 13.75 -3.82 -12.41
CA ILE A 185 13.69 -2.99 -11.20
C ILE A 185 14.91 -3.27 -10.31
N ASP A 186 15.32 -4.53 -10.16
CA ASP A 186 16.51 -4.89 -9.40
C ASP A 186 17.79 -4.31 -10.02
N VAL A 187 17.93 -4.39 -11.35
CA VAL A 187 19.03 -3.73 -12.08
C VAL A 187 19.04 -2.23 -11.83
N ASN A 188 17.87 -1.59 -11.90
CA ASN A 188 17.73 -0.16 -11.63
C ASN A 188 18.17 0.19 -10.21
N ARG A 189 17.71 -0.57 -9.21
CA ARG A 189 18.06 -0.38 -7.80
C ARG A 189 19.54 -0.61 -7.51
N ASN A 190 20.18 -1.54 -8.19
CA ASN A 190 21.62 -1.75 -8.08
C ASN A 190 22.45 -0.56 -8.61
N ASN A 191 21.83 0.35 -9.35
CA ASN A 191 22.43 1.58 -9.84
C ASN A 191 21.98 2.85 -9.07
N LEU A 192 21.35 2.72 -7.91
CA LEU A 192 20.91 3.85 -7.06
C LEU A 192 22.08 4.79 -6.71
N SER A 193 23.23 4.24 -6.38
CA SER A 193 24.45 5.03 -6.09
C SER A 193 24.94 5.84 -7.29
N SER A 194 24.47 5.56 -8.48
CA SER A 194 24.77 6.29 -9.70
C SER A 194 23.65 7.27 -10.10
N GLY A 195 22.71 7.58 -9.17
CA GLY A 195 21.71 8.63 -9.38
C GLY A 195 20.39 8.15 -10.00
N TYR A 196 20.13 6.84 -10.09
CA TYR A 196 18.81 6.35 -10.45
C TYR A 196 17.75 6.80 -9.42
N THR A 197 16.62 7.32 -9.88
CA THR A 197 15.57 7.89 -9.02
C THR A 197 14.22 7.21 -9.10
N GLY A 198 13.97 6.39 -10.13
CA GLY A 198 12.70 5.66 -10.22
C GLY A 198 12.42 5.07 -11.60
N SER A 199 11.34 4.31 -11.68
CA SER A 199 10.84 3.66 -12.91
C SER A 199 9.63 4.41 -13.48
N VAL A 200 9.53 4.44 -14.80
CA VAL A 200 8.35 4.85 -15.56
C VAL A 200 7.87 3.66 -16.36
N PHE A 201 6.64 3.20 -16.14
CA PHE A 201 6.11 2.01 -16.82
C PHE A 201 5.25 2.40 -18.03
N TYR A 202 5.63 2.02 -19.20
CA TYR A 202 4.82 2.12 -20.39
C TYR A 202 4.18 0.75 -20.67
N ASN A 203 2.83 0.57 -20.52
CA ASN A 203 1.86 1.63 -20.22
C ASN A 203 1.07 1.33 -18.94
N THR A 204 0.15 2.22 -18.58
CA THR A 204 -0.72 2.07 -17.40
C THR A 204 -1.53 0.78 -17.44
N THR A 205 -2.07 0.38 -18.60
CA THR A 205 -2.84 -0.86 -18.75
C THR A 205 -2.03 -2.10 -18.37
N ALA A 206 -0.78 -2.15 -18.82
CA ALA A 206 0.13 -3.25 -18.47
C ALA A 206 0.55 -3.19 -16.99
N TYR A 207 0.85 -1.97 -16.51
CA TYR A 207 1.20 -1.77 -15.09
C TYR A 207 0.09 -2.23 -14.15
N CYS A 208 -1.18 -1.90 -14.43
CA CYS A 208 -2.31 -2.35 -13.63
C CYS A 208 -2.44 -3.87 -13.55
N LYS A 209 -2.03 -4.60 -14.60
CA LYS A 209 -2.04 -6.07 -14.59
C LYS A 209 -0.97 -6.69 -13.68
N MET A 210 0.14 -6.00 -13.47
CA MET A 210 1.27 -6.48 -12.65
C MET A 210 1.34 -5.80 -11.28
N TYR A 211 0.42 -4.88 -11.00
CA TYR A 211 0.46 -4.03 -9.79
C TYR A 211 0.61 -4.85 -8.51
N ASP A 212 -0.25 -5.85 -8.32
CA ASP A 212 -0.24 -6.66 -7.09
C ASP A 212 1.08 -7.39 -6.89
N GLN A 213 1.66 -7.95 -7.96
CA GLN A 213 2.96 -8.63 -7.89
C GLN A 213 4.10 -7.66 -7.55
N LEU A 214 4.08 -6.45 -8.12
CA LEU A 214 5.08 -5.43 -7.82
C LEU A 214 4.88 -4.84 -6.41
N ALA A 215 3.64 -4.62 -5.98
CA ALA A 215 3.33 -4.12 -4.64
C ALA A 215 3.81 -5.10 -3.55
N GLN A 216 3.62 -6.40 -3.77
CA GLN A 216 4.05 -7.43 -2.82
C GLN A 216 5.57 -7.67 -2.79
N SER A 217 6.29 -7.33 -3.84
CA SER A 217 7.72 -7.63 -3.97
C SER A 217 8.61 -6.38 -3.91
N HIS A 218 8.41 -5.44 -4.83
CA HIS A 218 9.32 -4.32 -5.06
C HIS A 218 8.82 -2.98 -4.54
N PHE A 219 7.49 -2.81 -4.40
CA PHE A 219 6.85 -1.55 -3.99
C PHE A 219 6.03 -1.72 -2.71
N GLN A 220 6.62 -2.36 -1.71
CA GLN A 220 5.98 -2.64 -0.42
C GLN A 220 5.77 -1.40 0.46
N SER A 221 6.46 -0.32 0.16
CA SER A 221 6.37 0.93 0.90
C SER A 221 6.15 2.12 -0.04
N PRO A 222 5.45 3.18 0.40
CA PRO A 222 5.38 4.42 -0.33
C PRO A 222 6.77 5.04 -0.54
N ALA A 223 6.91 5.89 -1.54
CA ALA A 223 8.12 6.66 -1.78
C ALA A 223 7.79 8.13 -2.07
N LEU A 224 8.64 9.02 -1.62
CA LEU A 224 8.54 10.43 -1.99
C LEU A 224 9.12 10.64 -3.39
N PRO A 225 8.55 11.58 -4.17
CA PRO A 225 9.21 12.06 -5.39
C PRO A 225 10.60 12.62 -5.07
N PRO A 226 11.60 12.45 -5.93
CA PRO A 226 12.93 13.00 -5.71
C PRO A 226 12.88 14.51 -5.46
N ALA A 227 13.59 15.00 -4.46
CA ALA A 227 13.60 16.41 -4.10
C ALA A 227 14.35 17.26 -5.13
N MET A 228 13.86 18.47 -5.40
CA MET A 228 14.55 19.51 -6.18
C MET A 228 15.07 20.59 -5.22
N ASP A 229 15.98 20.21 -4.34
CA ASP A 229 16.53 21.06 -3.26
C ASP A 229 17.19 22.35 -3.79
N TRP A 230 17.79 22.32 -4.97
CA TRP A 230 18.34 23.51 -5.64
C TRP A 230 17.30 24.59 -5.98
N LYS A 231 16.01 24.26 -6.00
CA LYS A 231 14.91 25.21 -6.24
C LYS A 231 14.36 25.84 -4.97
N VAL A 232 14.71 25.32 -3.81
CA VAL A 232 14.22 25.83 -2.52
C VAL A 232 14.87 27.17 -2.19
N LYS A 233 14.04 28.15 -1.87
CA LYS A 233 14.50 29.51 -1.49
C LYS A 233 14.24 29.83 -0.02
N THR A 234 13.31 29.11 0.61
CA THR A 234 12.91 29.32 2.00
C THR A 234 12.66 28.00 2.69
N THR A 235 13.07 27.90 3.95
CA THR A 235 12.72 26.77 4.81
C THR A 235 11.35 27.01 5.42
N LEU A 236 10.56 25.95 5.52
CA LEU A 236 9.27 25.96 6.20
C LEU A 236 9.43 25.53 7.66
N GLU A 237 8.70 26.16 8.54
CA GLU A 237 8.69 25.81 9.96
C GLU A 237 8.00 24.45 10.19
N ALA A 238 8.18 23.91 11.39
CA ALA A 238 7.49 22.70 11.81
C ALA A 238 5.98 22.95 12.03
N PRO A 239 5.13 21.94 11.83
CA PRO A 239 3.74 22.00 12.26
C PRO A 239 3.61 22.21 13.76
N THR A 240 2.50 22.81 14.19
CA THR A 240 2.18 23.07 15.59
C THR A 240 0.81 22.53 15.96
N ASN A 241 0.47 22.50 17.24
CA ASN A 241 -0.85 22.13 17.76
C ASN A 241 -1.36 20.78 17.22
N ILE A 242 -0.48 19.77 17.23
CA ILE A 242 -0.87 18.43 16.80
C ILE A 242 -1.82 17.83 17.83
N THR A 243 -2.99 17.41 17.37
CA THR A 243 -4.05 16.80 18.19
C THR A 243 -4.59 15.55 17.52
N LEU A 244 -5.08 14.62 18.33
CA LEU A 244 -5.76 13.41 17.86
C LEU A 244 -7.15 13.36 18.47
N SER A 245 -8.16 13.19 17.65
CA SER A 245 -9.55 13.05 18.09
C SER A 245 -10.33 12.17 17.11
N GLY A 246 -11.04 11.17 17.60
CA GLY A 246 -11.82 10.25 16.78
C GLY A 246 -11.00 9.54 15.70
N GLY A 247 -9.72 9.23 15.97
CA GLY A 247 -8.81 8.63 14.99
C GLY A 247 -8.30 9.59 13.91
N THR A 248 -8.68 10.89 13.98
CA THR A 248 -8.19 11.93 13.08
C THR A 248 -7.09 12.74 13.75
N LEU A 249 -5.89 12.67 13.20
CA LEU A 249 -4.77 13.53 13.54
C LEU A 249 -4.94 14.88 12.83
N SER A 250 -4.79 15.99 13.56
CA SER A 250 -4.88 17.36 13.02
C SER A 250 -3.74 18.20 13.53
N TRP A 251 -3.32 19.18 12.75
CA TRP A 251 -2.21 20.10 13.08
C TRP A 251 -2.45 21.49 12.48
N GLU A 252 -1.64 22.43 12.87
CA GLU A 252 -1.67 23.79 12.33
C GLU A 252 -0.34 24.13 11.64
N HIS A 253 -0.41 24.96 10.62
CA HIS A 253 0.74 25.60 9.99
C HIS A 253 0.27 26.87 9.26
N PRO A 254 1.04 27.99 9.34
CA PRO A 254 0.59 29.27 8.78
C PRO A 254 0.52 29.29 7.25
N THR A 255 1.40 28.60 6.56
CA THR A 255 1.57 28.70 5.10
C THR A 255 1.65 27.38 4.35
N ALA A 256 2.12 26.30 4.97
CA ALA A 256 2.23 25.01 4.30
C ALA A 256 0.87 24.34 4.17
N GLU A 257 0.64 23.70 3.02
CA GLU A 257 -0.58 22.97 2.67
C GLU A 257 -0.30 21.48 2.37
N ARG A 258 0.96 21.08 2.40
CA ARG A 258 1.39 19.70 2.18
C ARG A 258 2.31 19.22 3.29
N PHE A 259 2.12 17.98 3.67
CA PHE A 259 2.86 17.34 4.75
C PHE A 259 3.13 15.89 4.42
N THR A 260 4.26 15.37 4.86
CA THR A 260 4.52 13.94 4.92
C THR A 260 4.26 13.43 6.33
N ILE A 261 3.70 12.25 6.44
CA ILE A 261 3.35 11.65 7.71
C ILE A 261 4.13 10.35 7.85
N TYR A 262 4.80 10.20 8.98
CA TYR A 262 5.51 8.97 9.35
C TYR A 262 4.94 8.41 10.64
N ALA A 263 4.84 7.08 10.71
CA ALA A 263 4.42 6.36 11.90
C ALA A 263 5.44 5.26 12.22
N PHE A 264 6.04 5.32 13.40
CA PHE A 264 7.16 4.46 13.76
C PHE A 264 7.12 4.10 15.27
N PRO A 265 7.79 3.02 15.71
CA PRO A 265 7.81 2.62 17.11
C PRO A 265 8.37 3.71 18.03
N ILE A 266 7.76 3.84 19.22
CA ILE A 266 8.26 4.74 20.27
C ILE A 266 9.74 4.43 20.57
N GLY A 267 10.56 5.47 20.65
CA GLY A 267 12.00 5.36 20.92
C GLY A 267 12.86 5.21 19.67
N THR A 268 12.26 5.14 18.47
CA THR A 268 13.03 5.23 17.23
C THR A 268 13.58 6.66 17.06
N ASP A 269 14.84 6.75 16.68
CA ASP A 269 15.47 8.03 16.34
C ASP A 269 14.76 8.67 15.14
N ILE A 270 14.50 9.97 15.22
CA ILE A 270 13.72 10.69 14.21
C ILE A 270 14.41 10.72 12.84
N GLU A 271 15.73 10.91 12.81
CA GLU A 271 16.48 10.95 11.54
C GLU A 271 16.43 9.58 10.86
N VAL A 272 16.56 8.52 11.64
CA VAL A 272 16.39 7.15 11.14
C VAL A 272 14.96 6.90 10.66
N ALA A 273 13.96 7.38 11.40
CA ALA A 273 12.56 7.20 11.03
C ALA A 273 12.21 7.89 9.70
N LEU A 274 12.66 9.12 9.50
CA LEU A 274 12.36 9.88 8.27
C LEU A 274 13.08 9.33 7.02
N THR A 275 14.13 8.55 7.19
CA THR A 275 14.83 7.90 6.06
C THR A 275 14.32 6.50 5.75
N ASN A 276 13.45 5.94 6.59
CA ASN A 276 12.90 4.61 6.38
C ASN A 276 11.53 4.67 5.68
N PRO A 277 11.44 4.26 4.40
CA PRO A 277 10.19 4.32 3.64
C PRO A 277 9.07 3.45 4.23
N ALA A 278 9.40 2.44 5.04
CA ALA A 278 8.40 1.60 5.70
C ALA A 278 7.55 2.37 6.75
N TYR A 279 8.06 3.49 7.24
CA TYR A 279 7.34 4.35 8.19
C TYR A 279 6.52 5.45 7.53
N LEU A 280 6.75 5.72 6.25
CA LEU A 280 6.00 6.74 5.51
C LEU A 280 4.54 6.28 5.31
N GLN A 281 3.60 7.07 5.81
CA GLN A 281 2.17 6.82 5.64
C GLN A 281 1.61 7.52 4.39
N GLY A 282 2.29 8.53 3.88
CA GLY A 282 1.92 9.23 2.66
C GLY A 282 2.16 10.73 2.69
N ILE A 283 1.76 11.38 1.59
CA ILE A 283 1.74 12.83 1.45
C ILE A 283 0.30 13.30 1.62
N VAL A 284 0.07 14.24 2.53
CA VAL A 284 -1.25 14.77 2.85
C VAL A 284 -1.37 16.20 2.34
N TRP A 285 -2.49 16.49 1.69
CA TRP A 285 -2.94 17.84 1.38
C TRP A 285 -3.94 18.30 2.43
N GLY A 286 -3.70 19.49 3.00
CA GLY A 286 -4.46 19.96 4.15
C GLY A 286 -3.79 19.61 5.47
N LYS A 287 -4.49 19.80 6.58
CA LYS A 287 -3.93 19.80 7.93
C LYS A 287 -4.54 18.73 8.82
N SER A 288 -4.95 17.61 8.22
CA SER A 288 -5.45 16.45 8.97
C SER A 288 -5.30 15.16 8.18
N MET A 289 -5.22 14.03 8.90
CA MET A 289 -5.18 12.67 8.35
C MET A 289 -5.92 11.71 9.27
N ASN A 290 -6.73 10.81 8.71
CA ASN A 290 -7.27 9.69 9.46
C ASN A 290 -6.16 8.63 9.64
N ILE A 291 -5.87 8.28 10.89
CA ILE A 291 -4.84 7.31 11.28
C ILE A 291 -5.41 6.07 11.96
N SER A 292 -6.71 5.83 11.85
CA SER A 292 -7.38 4.67 12.46
C SER A 292 -6.87 3.32 11.94
N HIS A 293 -6.18 3.31 10.79
CA HIS A 293 -5.53 2.12 10.22
C HIS A 293 -4.25 1.70 10.97
N ILE A 294 -3.70 2.55 11.83
CA ILE A 294 -2.51 2.21 12.63
C ILE A 294 -2.91 1.29 13.77
N SER A 295 -2.52 0.04 13.68
CA SER A 295 -3.01 -1.03 14.56
C SER A 295 -2.57 -0.91 16.03
N ASP A 296 -1.41 -0.34 16.31
CA ASP A 296 -0.88 -0.19 17.68
C ASP A 296 -0.47 1.25 17.95
N ILE A 297 -1.47 2.12 17.98
CA ILE A 297 -1.27 3.56 18.16
C ILE A 297 -0.60 3.91 19.50
N THR A 298 -0.75 3.06 20.52
CA THR A 298 -0.17 3.29 21.86
C THR A 298 1.33 3.06 21.91
N LYS A 299 1.88 2.34 20.92
CA LYS A 299 3.32 2.08 20.76
C LYS A 299 3.92 2.86 19.61
N THR A 300 3.16 3.77 19.01
CA THR A 300 3.55 4.47 17.80
C THR A 300 3.81 5.94 18.08
N THR A 301 4.89 6.45 17.55
CA THR A 301 5.17 7.89 17.43
C THR A 301 4.85 8.33 16.00
N ILE A 302 4.24 9.49 15.85
CA ILE A 302 3.91 10.06 14.55
C ILE A 302 4.72 11.33 14.34
N ALA A 303 5.41 11.43 13.20
CA ALA A 303 6.01 12.67 12.76
C ALA A 303 5.16 13.28 11.65
N VAL A 304 4.89 14.58 11.78
CA VAL A 304 4.28 15.42 10.76
C VAL A 304 5.35 16.38 10.28
N VAL A 305 5.71 16.27 9.00
CA VAL A 305 6.80 17.03 8.40
C VAL A 305 6.22 17.96 7.34
N THR A 306 6.59 19.22 7.36
CA THR A 306 6.20 20.15 6.29
C THR A 306 6.87 19.76 4.99
N TYR A 307 6.11 19.72 3.91
CA TYR A 307 6.54 19.26 2.61
C TYR A 307 6.26 20.32 1.54
N ASP A 308 7.28 20.78 0.86
CA ASP A 308 7.13 21.85 -0.11
C ASP A 308 6.75 21.36 -1.52
N ARG A 309 6.57 22.32 -2.43
CA ARG A 309 6.22 22.04 -3.83
C ARG A 309 7.38 21.45 -4.65
N PHE A 310 8.59 21.53 -4.13
CA PHE A 310 9.78 20.99 -4.77
C PHE A 310 10.11 19.56 -4.31
N GLY A 311 9.30 19.02 -3.40
CA GLY A 311 9.51 17.67 -2.90
C GLY A 311 10.52 17.61 -1.75
N VAL A 312 10.74 18.73 -1.05
CA VAL A 312 11.67 18.82 0.08
C VAL A 312 10.89 18.83 1.37
N GLU A 313 11.34 18.01 2.31
CA GLU A 313 10.89 18.00 3.69
C GLU A 313 11.65 19.06 4.50
N HIS A 314 10.95 19.70 5.43
CA HIS A 314 11.49 20.80 6.23
C HIS A 314 11.27 20.54 7.73
N GLY A 315 10.59 21.48 8.42
CA GLY A 315 10.36 21.37 9.85
C GLY A 315 9.51 20.17 10.23
N VAL A 316 9.93 19.44 11.26
CA VAL A 316 9.25 18.25 11.78
C VAL A 316 8.68 18.50 13.17
N ALA A 317 7.46 18.06 13.39
CA ALA A 317 6.88 17.96 14.72
C ALA A 317 6.51 16.50 15.03
N VAL A 318 6.78 16.08 16.25
CA VAL A 318 6.61 14.70 16.69
C VAL A 318 5.45 14.64 17.69
N TYR A 319 4.60 13.65 17.52
CA TYR A 319 3.45 13.40 18.38
C TYR A 319 3.37 11.92 18.75
N THR A 320 3.28 11.64 20.04
CA THR A 320 3.00 10.27 20.53
C THR A 320 1.53 10.21 20.92
N PRO A 321 0.72 9.48 20.16
CA PRO A 321 -0.71 9.40 20.41
C PRO A 321 -1.03 8.72 21.74
N THR A 322 -2.01 9.27 22.43
CA THR A 322 -2.68 8.59 23.54
C THR A 322 -4.10 8.22 23.09
N PRO A 323 -4.56 7.00 23.31
CA PRO A 323 -5.91 6.61 22.94
C PRO A 323 -6.93 7.44 23.72
N ASP A 324 -8.05 7.78 23.08
CA ASP A 324 -9.16 8.44 23.76
C ASP A 324 -9.86 7.47 24.74
N ILE A 325 -9.87 6.17 24.37
CA ILE A 325 -10.55 5.13 25.13
C ILE A 325 -9.55 4.11 25.66
N THR A 326 -9.56 3.90 26.96
CA THR A 326 -8.87 2.80 27.62
C THR A 326 -9.88 1.74 28.05
N TRP A 327 -9.58 0.48 27.80
CA TRP A 327 -10.44 -0.66 28.13
C TRP A 327 -9.84 -1.48 29.26
N GLU A 328 -10.49 -1.46 30.42
CA GLU A 328 -10.13 -2.27 31.56
C GLU A 328 -11.07 -3.48 31.65
N LEU A 329 -10.59 -4.62 31.17
CA LEU A 329 -11.39 -5.85 31.11
C LEU A 329 -11.54 -6.55 32.46
N ASN A 330 -10.77 -6.16 33.47
CA ASN A 330 -10.84 -6.70 34.86
C ASN A 330 -10.82 -8.24 34.91
N GLY A 331 -9.88 -8.84 34.18
CA GLY A 331 -9.71 -10.29 34.07
C GLY A 331 -10.53 -10.96 32.97
N GLY A 332 -11.47 -10.24 32.38
CA GLY A 332 -12.18 -10.72 31.18
C GLY A 332 -11.36 -10.71 29.92
N GLN A 333 -11.90 -11.30 28.88
CA GLN A 333 -11.29 -11.36 27.55
C GLN A 333 -12.37 -11.31 26.45
N LEU A 334 -11.96 -10.95 25.27
CA LEU A 334 -12.83 -11.00 24.10
C LEU A 334 -13.12 -12.45 23.70
N PRO A 335 -14.32 -12.76 23.17
CA PRO A 335 -14.58 -14.05 22.56
C PRO A 335 -13.57 -14.35 21.47
N LYS A 336 -12.99 -15.53 21.51
CA LYS A 336 -12.03 -15.94 20.48
C LYS A 336 -12.79 -16.48 19.30
N VAL A 337 -12.66 -15.81 18.16
CA VAL A 337 -13.16 -16.31 16.88
C VAL A 337 -11.94 -16.69 16.05
N GLU A 338 -11.86 -17.96 15.64
CA GLU A 338 -10.77 -18.43 14.79
C GLU A 338 -11.15 -18.22 13.33
N VAL A 339 -10.23 -17.64 12.57
CA VAL A 339 -10.36 -17.53 11.11
C VAL A 339 -9.96 -18.86 10.52
N PRO A 340 -10.83 -19.52 9.74
CA PRO A 340 -10.47 -20.72 9.02
C PRO A 340 -9.31 -20.45 8.06
N THR A 341 -8.54 -21.49 7.78
CA THR A 341 -7.52 -21.42 6.71
C THR A 341 -8.18 -21.20 5.35
N ASN A 342 -7.42 -20.69 4.39
CA ASN A 342 -7.92 -20.48 3.02
C ASN A 342 -8.51 -21.75 2.42
N GLN A 343 -7.88 -22.89 2.67
CA GLN A 343 -8.37 -24.18 2.16
C GLN A 343 -9.69 -24.60 2.83
N GLU A 344 -9.83 -24.38 4.12
CA GLU A 344 -11.10 -24.67 4.82
C GLU A 344 -12.23 -23.78 4.34
N LEU A 345 -11.96 -22.47 4.16
CA LEU A 345 -12.95 -21.54 3.60
C LEU A 345 -13.34 -21.89 2.17
N TRP A 346 -12.38 -22.25 1.34
CA TRP A 346 -12.66 -22.71 -0.01
C TRP A 346 -13.55 -23.97 -0.01
N ASN A 347 -13.22 -24.94 0.84
CA ASN A 347 -13.99 -26.18 0.93
C ASN A 347 -15.43 -25.92 1.41
N MET A 348 -15.60 -25.04 2.39
CA MET A 348 -16.92 -24.61 2.87
C MET A 348 -17.70 -23.90 1.76
N PHE A 349 -17.09 -22.89 1.14
CA PHE A 349 -17.71 -22.14 0.05
C PHE A 349 -18.10 -23.05 -1.13
N LYS A 350 -17.21 -23.96 -1.51
CA LYS A 350 -17.47 -24.91 -2.60
C LYS A 350 -18.65 -25.82 -2.29
N ALA A 351 -18.73 -26.36 -1.09
CA ALA A 351 -19.82 -27.24 -0.68
C ALA A 351 -21.17 -26.52 -0.72
N ASP A 352 -21.24 -25.33 -0.13
CA ASP A 352 -22.43 -24.50 -0.10
C ASP A 352 -22.83 -24.02 -1.50
N PHE A 353 -21.84 -23.62 -2.31
CA PHE A 353 -22.08 -23.20 -3.70
C PHE A 353 -22.60 -24.37 -4.57
N ASP A 354 -22.02 -25.54 -4.41
CA ASP A 354 -22.45 -26.74 -5.14
C ASP A 354 -23.87 -27.15 -4.78
N GLU A 355 -24.21 -27.15 -3.49
CA GLU A 355 -25.56 -27.43 -3.01
C GLU A 355 -26.57 -26.42 -3.57
N PHE A 356 -26.28 -25.12 -3.45
CA PHE A 356 -27.15 -24.06 -3.93
C PHE A 356 -27.31 -24.10 -5.46
N TYR A 357 -26.23 -24.29 -6.18
CA TYR A 357 -26.26 -24.32 -7.65
C TYR A 357 -26.96 -25.54 -8.18
N SER A 358 -26.72 -26.69 -7.57
CA SER A 358 -27.37 -27.95 -7.97
C SER A 358 -28.90 -27.94 -7.76
N ALA A 359 -29.37 -27.20 -6.74
CA ALA A 359 -30.81 -27.02 -6.52
C ALA A 359 -31.49 -26.21 -7.64
N ILE A 360 -30.75 -25.23 -8.22
CA ILE A 360 -31.29 -24.40 -9.32
C ILE A 360 -31.04 -25.03 -10.69
N TYR A 361 -29.93 -25.72 -10.85
CA TYR A 361 -29.49 -26.32 -12.11
C TYR A 361 -29.16 -27.81 -11.92
N PRO A 362 -30.11 -28.70 -12.04
CA PRO A 362 -29.93 -30.14 -11.75
C PRO A 362 -28.86 -30.87 -12.56
N ASN A 363 -28.43 -30.30 -13.68
CA ASN A 363 -27.38 -30.87 -14.54
C ASN A 363 -25.99 -30.23 -14.31
N TYR A 364 -25.88 -29.46 -13.30
CA TYR A 364 -24.63 -28.81 -12.95
C TYR A 364 -23.62 -29.82 -12.38
N GLN A 365 -22.36 -29.70 -12.77
CA GLN A 365 -21.24 -30.47 -12.23
C GLN A 365 -20.03 -29.58 -11.99
N ILE A 366 -19.44 -29.67 -10.79
CA ILE A 366 -18.12 -29.12 -10.50
C ILE A 366 -17.09 -30.24 -10.71
N GLN A 367 -16.09 -29.96 -11.54
CA GLN A 367 -14.92 -30.82 -11.68
C GLN A 367 -13.79 -30.26 -10.84
N GLU A 368 -13.15 -31.08 -10.01
CA GLU A 368 -12.00 -30.72 -9.22
C GLU A 368 -10.70 -31.20 -9.87
N TYR A 369 -9.78 -30.27 -10.04
CA TYR A 369 -8.37 -30.57 -10.24
C TYR A 369 -7.58 -30.13 -9.01
N PRO A 370 -6.49 -30.76 -8.57
CA PRO A 370 -6.06 -30.82 -7.16
C PRO A 370 -6.30 -29.60 -6.27
N ILE A 371 -6.46 -28.42 -6.84
CA ILE A 371 -6.79 -27.16 -6.14
C ILE A 371 -7.75 -26.27 -6.93
N HIS A 372 -8.37 -26.79 -8.01
CA HIS A 372 -9.23 -26.01 -8.89
C HIS A 372 -10.61 -26.66 -8.97
N ALA A 373 -11.63 -25.81 -8.88
CA ALA A 373 -13.00 -26.18 -9.24
C ALA A 373 -13.30 -25.63 -10.65
N VAL A 374 -13.79 -26.51 -11.52
CA VAL A 374 -14.20 -26.15 -12.87
C VAL A 374 -15.71 -26.08 -12.91
N LEU A 375 -16.25 -24.91 -13.23
CA LEU A 375 -17.68 -24.66 -13.37
C LEU A 375 -18.04 -24.56 -14.84
N GLU A 376 -18.92 -25.41 -15.31
CA GLU A 376 -19.49 -25.27 -16.65
C GLU A 376 -20.70 -24.33 -16.59
N LEU A 377 -20.55 -23.15 -17.23
CA LEU A 377 -21.54 -22.09 -17.21
C LEU A 377 -22.02 -21.77 -18.61
N THR A 378 -23.32 -21.53 -18.73
CA THR A 378 -23.91 -20.97 -19.95
C THR A 378 -24.17 -19.48 -19.77
N TRP A 379 -23.64 -18.66 -20.69
CA TRP A 379 -23.71 -17.21 -20.64
C TRP A 379 -25.09 -16.59 -20.40
N PRO A 380 -26.16 -17.04 -21.09
CA PRO A 380 -27.48 -16.41 -20.93
C PRO A 380 -28.04 -16.44 -19.52
N LYS A 381 -27.60 -17.38 -18.68
CA LYS A 381 -28.07 -17.50 -17.29
C LYS A 381 -27.43 -16.51 -16.33
N TRP A 382 -26.37 -15.83 -16.77
CA TRP A 382 -25.60 -14.90 -15.97
C TRP A 382 -25.80 -13.45 -16.36
N SER A 383 -26.61 -13.18 -17.41
CA SER A 383 -26.66 -11.85 -18.01
C SER A 383 -27.43 -10.80 -17.23
N ASN A 384 -28.45 -11.19 -16.47
CA ASN A 384 -29.34 -10.22 -15.84
C ASN A 384 -29.31 -10.19 -14.31
N ASN A 385 -28.97 -11.31 -13.67
CA ASN A 385 -28.71 -11.35 -12.24
C ASN A 385 -27.50 -12.25 -12.07
N CYS A 386 -26.43 -11.71 -11.58
CA CYS A 386 -25.26 -12.53 -11.33
C CYS A 386 -25.62 -13.58 -10.29
N PHE A 387 -25.73 -14.83 -10.74
CA PHE A 387 -26.09 -15.96 -9.90
C PHE A 387 -25.32 -15.98 -8.58
N ALA A 388 -24.05 -15.68 -8.66
CA ALA A 388 -23.22 -15.69 -7.49
C ALA A 388 -23.43 -14.47 -6.57
N THR A 389 -23.91 -13.35 -7.09
CA THR A 389 -24.38 -12.27 -6.22
C THR A 389 -25.58 -12.72 -5.41
N GLU A 390 -26.52 -13.42 -6.02
CA GLU A 390 -27.66 -14.01 -5.33
C GLU A 390 -27.22 -15.05 -4.30
N PHE A 391 -26.28 -15.93 -4.65
CA PHE A 391 -25.70 -16.88 -3.70
C PHE A 391 -25.02 -16.18 -2.52
N ILE A 392 -24.06 -15.28 -2.80
CA ILE A 392 -23.25 -14.62 -1.77
C ILE A 392 -24.11 -13.73 -0.89
N THR A 393 -25.04 -12.97 -1.46
CA THR A 393 -25.90 -12.03 -0.70
C THR A 393 -27.15 -12.68 -0.11
N GLY A 394 -27.61 -13.78 -0.64
CA GLY A 394 -28.81 -14.49 -0.20
C GLY A 394 -28.54 -15.66 0.75
N HIS A 395 -27.36 -16.24 0.74
CA HIS A 395 -27.00 -17.36 1.60
C HIS A 395 -26.56 -16.89 2.99
N PRO A 396 -27.18 -17.36 4.08
CA PRO A 396 -26.94 -16.83 5.43
C PRO A 396 -25.48 -16.83 5.87
N ASP A 397 -24.71 -17.85 5.51
CA ASP A 397 -23.32 -17.99 5.92
C ASP A 397 -22.33 -17.13 5.10
N TRP A 398 -22.76 -16.63 3.93
CA TRP A 398 -21.90 -15.89 3.00
C TRP A 398 -22.35 -14.44 2.76
N ILE A 399 -23.36 -13.93 3.48
CA ILE A 399 -23.80 -12.53 3.39
C ILE A 399 -22.62 -11.56 3.60
N TRP A 400 -21.80 -11.84 4.61
CA TRP A 400 -20.61 -11.02 4.91
C TRP A 400 -19.64 -10.90 3.73
N LEU A 401 -19.47 -11.97 2.94
CA LEU A 401 -18.62 -11.97 1.76
C LEU A 401 -19.20 -11.09 0.66
N GLY A 402 -20.51 -11.18 0.43
CA GLY A 402 -21.22 -10.33 -0.52
C GLY A 402 -21.14 -8.85 -0.14
N GLU A 403 -21.36 -8.51 1.11
CA GLU A 403 -21.24 -7.15 1.63
C GLU A 403 -19.81 -6.61 1.51
N TYR A 404 -18.82 -7.42 1.82
CA TYR A 404 -17.41 -7.07 1.68
C TYR A 404 -17.04 -6.79 0.21
N ILE A 405 -17.43 -7.67 -0.72
CA ILE A 405 -17.19 -7.49 -2.15
C ILE A 405 -17.89 -6.21 -2.65
N GLN A 406 -19.14 -5.98 -2.25
CA GLN A 406 -19.88 -4.78 -2.63
C GLN A 406 -19.24 -3.49 -2.07
N SER A 407 -18.68 -3.54 -0.86
CA SER A 407 -18.01 -2.38 -0.27
C SER A 407 -16.76 -1.96 -1.05
N ILE A 408 -16.06 -2.91 -1.65
CA ILE A 408 -14.83 -2.65 -2.41
C ILE A 408 -15.13 -2.22 -3.85
N TYR A 409 -16.07 -2.91 -4.50
CA TYR A 409 -16.28 -2.80 -5.95
C TYR A 409 -17.60 -2.11 -6.31
N GLY A 410 -18.40 -1.72 -5.33
CA GLY A 410 -19.73 -1.16 -5.54
C GLY A 410 -20.74 -2.21 -6.02
N LYS A 411 -21.86 -1.74 -6.59
CA LYS A 411 -22.91 -2.64 -7.07
C LYS A 411 -22.39 -3.48 -8.23
N ILE A 412 -22.36 -4.79 -8.05
CA ILE A 412 -21.97 -5.74 -9.09
C ILE A 412 -23.14 -5.93 -10.03
N THR A 413 -23.11 -5.21 -11.15
CA THR A 413 -24.14 -5.30 -12.20
C THR A 413 -23.66 -6.03 -13.45
N ASP A 414 -22.35 -6.22 -13.59
CA ASP A 414 -21.69 -6.84 -14.73
C ASP A 414 -21.09 -8.19 -14.33
N VAL A 415 -21.42 -9.23 -15.06
CA VAL A 415 -20.89 -10.59 -14.86
C VAL A 415 -19.36 -10.63 -14.94
N LYS A 416 -18.74 -9.78 -15.77
CA LYS A 416 -17.28 -9.69 -15.85
C LYS A 416 -16.67 -9.15 -14.58
N ILE A 417 -17.25 -8.09 -14.01
CA ILE A 417 -16.80 -7.50 -12.75
C ILE A 417 -16.90 -8.54 -11.66
N TRP A 418 -18.02 -9.25 -11.59
CA TRP A 418 -18.20 -10.28 -10.59
C TRP A 418 -17.17 -11.41 -10.70
N ARG A 419 -16.89 -11.92 -11.88
CA ARG A 419 -15.88 -12.97 -12.10
C ARG A 419 -14.49 -12.52 -11.69
N TYR A 420 -14.11 -11.31 -12.07
CA TYR A 420 -12.84 -10.75 -11.65
C TYR A 420 -12.74 -10.61 -10.14
N ASN A 421 -13.82 -10.23 -9.49
CA ASN A 421 -13.85 -10.08 -8.05
C ASN A 421 -13.74 -11.43 -7.34
N LEU A 422 -14.47 -12.44 -7.80
CA LEU A 422 -14.37 -13.78 -7.26
C LEU A 422 -12.98 -14.37 -7.51
N TYR A 423 -12.45 -14.21 -8.71
CA TYR A 423 -11.10 -14.61 -9.06
C TYR A 423 -10.06 -13.93 -8.18
N ALA A 424 -10.12 -12.61 -8.03
CA ALA A 424 -9.22 -11.86 -7.17
C ALA A 424 -9.38 -12.27 -5.70
N PHE A 425 -10.60 -12.52 -5.26
CA PHE A 425 -10.88 -12.89 -3.88
C PHE A 425 -10.28 -14.26 -3.52
N PHE A 426 -10.44 -15.25 -4.39
CA PHE A 426 -9.87 -16.58 -4.20
C PHE A 426 -8.45 -16.73 -4.73
N ASN A 427 -7.82 -15.64 -5.18
CA ASN A 427 -6.47 -15.65 -5.76
C ASN A 427 -6.25 -16.81 -6.74
N ALA A 428 -7.18 -17.00 -7.64
CA ALA A 428 -7.05 -18.03 -8.65
C ALA A 428 -5.83 -17.73 -9.52
N SER A 429 -4.88 -18.65 -9.61
CA SER A 429 -3.64 -18.50 -10.39
C SER A 429 -3.85 -18.64 -11.90
N ASP A 430 -5.00 -19.22 -12.29
CA ASP A 430 -5.30 -19.48 -13.68
C ASP A 430 -6.07 -18.33 -14.31
N GLU A 431 -5.79 -18.05 -15.57
CA GLU A 431 -6.52 -17.06 -16.33
C GLU A 431 -7.98 -17.53 -16.52
N VAL A 432 -8.90 -16.80 -15.89
CA VAL A 432 -10.33 -17.05 -16.09
C VAL A 432 -10.76 -16.39 -17.39
N ARG A 433 -10.77 -17.16 -18.45
CA ARG A 433 -11.35 -16.74 -19.72
C ARG A 433 -12.79 -17.19 -19.78
N TYR A 434 -13.66 -16.24 -19.92
CA TYR A 434 -15.06 -16.53 -20.09
C TYR A 434 -15.60 -16.01 -21.42
N GLU A 435 -16.01 -16.93 -22.22
CA GLU A 435 -16.87 -16.71 -23.38
C GLU A 435 -18.10 -17.60 -23.24
N SER A 436 -19.19 -17.27 -23.92
CA SER A 436 -20.44 -18.04 -23.82
C SER A 436 -20.19 -19.54 -24.07
N GLY A 437 -20.60 -20.36 -23.11
CA GLY A 437 -20.47 -21.83 -23.18
C GLY A 437 -19.10 -22.39 -22.76
N GLN A 438 -18.19 -21.55 -22.30
CA GLN A 438 -16.89 -22.01 -21.82
C GLN A 438 -16.92 -22.44 -20.35
N VAL A 439 -15.92 -23.23 -19.98
CA VAL A 439 -15.65 -23.65 -18.61
C VAL A 439 -14.86 -22.56 -17.89
N ILE A 440 -15.30 -22.17 -16.70
CA ILE A 440 -14.59 -21.28 -15.82
C ILE A 440 -13.84 -22.11 -14.79
N ASN A 441 -12.51 -21.95 -14.75
CA ASN A 441 -11.69 -22.51 -13.71
C ASN A 441 -11.64 -21.54 -12.52
N VAL A 442 -12.02 -22.01 -11.35
CA VAL A 442 -11.92 -21.28 -10.09
C VAL A 442 -11.00 -22.04 -9.17
N SER A 443 -9.91 -21.41 -8.78
CA SER A 443 -8.91 -21.96 -7.86
C SER A 443 -9.17 -21.43 -6.46
N CYS A 444 -8.96 -22.27 -5.44
CA CYS A 444 -8.89 -21.79 -4.07
C CYS A 444 -7.64 -20.96 -3.82
N GLY A 445 -6.63 -21.09 -4.66
CA GLY A 445 -5.38 -20.33 -4.63
C GLY A 445 -4.76 -20.15 -3.27
N ASP A 446 -3.77 -19.30 -3.21
CA ASP A 446 -3.20 -18.84 -1.95
C ASP A 446 -3.71 -17.43 -1.64
N PHE A 447 -4.66 -17.31 -0.74
CA PHE A 447 -5.20 -16.03 -0.31
C PHE A 447 -4.14 -15.09 0.29
N THR A 448 -3.04 -15.63 0.80
CA THR A 448 -1.96 -14.83 1.36
C THR A 448 -1.21 -14.03 0.30
N THR A 449 -1.20 -14.49 -0.95
CA THR A 449 -0.55 -13.79 -2.07
C THR A 449 -1.46 -12.79 -2.77
N ALA A 450 -2.78 -12.88 -2.56
CA ALA A 450 -3.75 -11.98 -3.18
C ALA A 450 -3.77 -10.55 -2.63
N GLY A 451 -2.99 -10.24 -1.60
CA GLY A 451 -2.95 -8.91 -0.98
C GLY A 451 -4.22 -8.51 -0.22
N ARG A 452 -5.17 -9.44 0.01
CA ARG A 452 -6.45 -9.19 0.68
C ARG A 452 -6.78 -10.09 1.88
N PRO A 453 -5.88 -10.94 2.37
CA PRO A 453 -6.23 -11.90 3.44
C PRO A 453 -6.64 -11.18 4.72
N GLU A 454 -6.00 -10.06 5.05
CA GLU A 454 -6.33 -9.29 6.26
C GLU A 454 -7.73 -8.67 6.18
N ALA A 455 -8.09 -8.11 5.03
CA ALA A 455 -9.37 -7.44 4.86
C ALA A 455 -10.55 -8.40 4.88
N TRP A 456 -10.49 -9.52 4.14
CA TRP A 456 -11.57 -10.51 4.19
C TRP A 456 -11.57 -11.30 5.50
N GLY A 457 -10.40 -11.55 6.10
CA GLY A 457 -10.30 -12.14 7.43
C GLY A 457 -10.97 -11.27 8.48
N SER A 458 -10.80 -9.96 8.42
CA SER A 458 -11.49 -8.99 9.27
C SER A 458 -13.00 -8.98 9.05
N ALA A 459 -13.46 -9.06 7.80
CA ALA A 459 -14.88 -9.14 7.46
C ALA A 459 -15.51 -10.45 7.99
N TYR A 460 -14.82 -11.58 7.84
CA TYR A 460 -15.23 -12.85 8.42
C TYR A 460 -15.37 -12.79 9.93
N LEU A 461 -14.32 -12.27 10.60
CA LEU A 461 -14.31 -12.12 12.06
C LEU A 461 -15.48 -11.26 12.55
N ALA A 462 -15.74 -10.13 11.89
CA ALA A 462 -16.88 -9.26 12.21
C ALA A 462 -18.22 -10.00 12.05
N ALA A 463 -18.41 -10.72 10.94
CA ALA A 463 -19.62 -11.49 10.68
C ALA A 463 -19.84 -12.64 11.68
N LYS A 464 -18.78 -13.22 12.21
CA LYS A 464 -18.84 -14.25 13.27
C LYS A 464 -18.88 -13.66 14.69
N GLY A 465 -19.08 -12.36 14.81
CA GLY A 465 -19.26 -11.68 16.10
C GLY A 465 -17.96 -11.43 16.86
N ALA A 466 -16.82 -11.40 16.18
CA ALA A 466 -15.58 -10.96 16.79
C ALA A 466 -15.69 -9.50 17.22
N ILE A 467 -15.23 -9.22 18.42
CA ILE A 467 -15.26 -7.88 19.00
C ILE A 467 -13.89 -7.24 18.79
N THR A 468 -13.90 -6.02 18.26
CA THR A 468 -12.75 -5.12 18.29
C THR A 468 -13.10 -3.96 19.22
N LEU A 469 -12.26 -3.72 20.20
CA LEU A 469 -12.43 -2.59 21.12
C LEU A 469 -11.75 -1.36 20.50
N PRO A 470 -12.51 -0.35 20.02
CA PRO A 470 -11.92 0.82 19.40
C PRO A 470 -11.17 1.67 20.41
N LEU A 471 -10.08 2.27 19.98
CA LEU A 471 -9.34 3.25 20.78
C LEU A 471 -9.86 4.68 20.59
N PHE A 472 -10.65 4.88 19.54
CA PHE A 472 -11.29 6.14 19.17
C PHE A 472 -12.68 5.87 18.59
N VAL A 473 -13.62 6.78 18.80
CA VAL A 473 -14.96 6.71 18.20
C VAL A 473 -15.33 8.07 17.62
N ASP A 474 -15.77 8.09 16.38
CA ASP A 474 -16.22 9.28 15.64
C ASP A 474 -17.75 9.38 15.53
N ALA A 475 -18.45 8.33 15.97
CA ALA A 475 -19.90 8.22 16.06
C ALA A 475 -20.30 7.59 17.40
N GLU A 476 -21.60 7.57 17.69
CA GLU A 476 -22.10 6.79 18.83
C GLU A 476 -21.71 5.32 18.68
N TYR A 477 -21.08 4.77 19.70
CA TYR A 477 -20.61 3.39 19.71
C TYR A 477 -21.34 2.56 20.76
N THR A 478 -21.94 1.45 20.31
CA THR A 478 -22.59 0.49 21.21
C THR A 478 -21.54 -0.42 21.83
N LEU A 479 -21.53 -0.45 23.17
CA LEU A 479 -20.56 -1.22 23.94
C LEU A 479 -20.86 -2.73 23.82
N PRO A 480 -19.85 -3.57 23.61
CA PRO A 480 -20.03 -5.01 23.49
C PRO A 480 -20.54 -5.63 24.80
N ASN A 481 -21.41 -6.61 24.69
CA ASN A 481 -22.04 -7.26 25.85
C ASN A 481 -21.75 -8.76 25.93
N ASN A 482 -20.92 -9.29 25.05
CA ASN A 482 -20.61 -10.72 24.92
C ASN A 482 -19.16 -11.06 25.30
N LEU A 483 -18.57 -10.31 26.23
CA LEU A 483 -17.27 -10.65 26.78
C LEU A 483 -17.34 -11.95 27.60
N ILE A 484 -16.21 -12.63 27.73
CA ILE A 484 -16.08 -13.86 28.50
C ILE A 484 -15.05 -13.69 29.63
N HIS A 485 -15.25 -14.40 30.72
CA HIS A 485 -14.27 -14.46 31.79
C HIS A 485 -13.69 -15.88 31.89
N PRO A 486 -12.37 -16.07 31.99
CA PRO A 486 -11.76 -17.41 32.06
C PRO A 486 -12.28 -18.27 33.20
N GLU A 487 -12.69 -17.65 34.31
CA GLU A 487 -13.28 -18.32 35.46
C GLU A 487 -14.81 -18.48 35.38
N GLY A 488 -15.39 -18.15 34.20
CA GLY A 488 -16.85 -18.31 33.98
C GLY A 488 -17.73 -17.28 34.65
N TYR A 489 -17.20 -16.16 35.13
CA TYR A 489 -18.00 -15.10 35.73
C TYR A 489 -18.92 -14.44 34.69
N PRO A 490 -20.22 -14.25 35.00
CA PRO A 490 -21.12 -13.50 34.14
C PRO A 490 -20.70 -12.05 33.97
N PHE A 491 -20.75 -11.55 32.74
CA PHE A 491 -20.52 -10.15 32.42
C PHE A 491 -21.73 -9.31 32.84
N LEU A 492 -21.50 -8.28 33.67
CA LEU A 492 -22.55 -7.40 34.16
C LEU A 492 -22.70 -6.12 33.32
N GLY A 493 -21.66 -5.73 32.55
CA GLY A 493 -21.69 -4.53 31.73
C GLY A 493 -20.47 -3.64 31.92
N TRP A 494 -20.60 -2.40 31.42
CA TRP A 494 -19.56 -1.40 31.41
C TRP A 494 -19.86 -0.20 32.31
N TRP A 495 -18.82 0.34 32.95
CA TRP A 495 -18.84 1.58 33.74
C TRP A 495 -17.67 2.48 33.35
N ASP A 496 -17.81 3.78 33.58
CA ASP A 496 -16.76 4.78 33.41
C ASP A 496 -15.88 5.00 34.65
N ASN A 497 -16.03 4.17 35.64
CA ASN A 497 -15.26 4.25 36.90
C ASN A 497 -15.00 2.86 37.50
N ALA A 498 -13.86 2.72 38.16
CA ALA A 498 -13.39 1.46 38.74
C ALA A 498 -14.21 0.99 39.95
N SER A 499 -15.03 1.85 40.55
CA SER A 499 -15.89 1.51 41.69
C SER A 499 -17.26 0.98 41.25
N PHE A 500 -17.53 0.94 39.94
CA PHE A 500 -18.81 0.53 39.35
C PHE A 500 -20.00 1.28 39.92
N SER A 501 -19.77 2.54 40.33
CA SER A 501 -20.81 3.41 40.86
C SER A 501 -21.55 4.13 39.72
N GLY A 502 -22.81 4.54 40.01
CA GLY A 502 -23.62 5.19 38.96
C GLY A 502 -24.31 4.21 38.04
N SER A 503 -24.63 4.67 36.83
CA SER A 503 -25.36 3.88 35.84
C SER A 503 -24.42 3.08 34.96
N GLN A 504 -24.85 1.88 34.60
CA GLN A 504 -24.23 1.08 33.56
C GLN A 504 -24.30 1.80 32.22
N LEU A 505 -23.22 1.71 31.44
CA LEU A 505 -23.14 2.25 30.10
C LEU A 505 -23.46 1.17 29.07
N TYR A 506 -24.25 1.53 28.05
CA TYR A 506 -24.59 0.70 26.91
C TYR A 506 -24.03 1.24 25.61
N THR A 507 -23.89 2.56 25.55
CA THR A 507 -23.29 3.29 24.43
C THR A 507 -22.36 4.37 24.97
N ILE A 508 -21.45 4.83 24.12
CA ILE A 508 -20.65 6.05 24.32
C ILE A 508 -20.86 6.99 23.13
N PRO A 509 -20.94 8.32 23.33
CA PRO A 509 -21.10 9.27 22.23
C PRO A 509 -19.83 9.38 21.39
N ALA A 510 -19.95 9.98 20.20
CA ALA A 510 -18.81 10.37 19.39
C ALA A 510 -17.78 11.17 20.22
N TYR A 511 -16.51 10.91 19.93
CA TYR A 511 -15.34 11.57 20.57
C TYR A 511 -15.25 11.42 22.08
N TRP A 512 -15.88 10.38 22.62
CA TRP A 512 -15.81 10.07 24.06
C TRP A 512 -14.37 9.74 24.48
N LYS A 513 -13.97 10.21 25.67
CA LYS A 513 -12.65 10.01 26.25
C LYS A 513 -12.75 9.52 27.68
N GLY A 514 -11.99 8.49 28.00
CA GLY A 514 -11.93 7.95 29.35
C GLY A 514 -11.59 6.48 29.42
N THR A 515 -11.77 5.89 30.60
CA THR A 515 -11.57 4.46 30.81
C THR A 515 -12.91 3.77 31.00
N LEU A 516 -13.12 2.69 30.28
CA LEU A 516 -14.28 1.81 30.41
C LEU A 516 -13.87 0.55 31.18
N TYR A 517 -14.60 0.26 32.24
CA TYR A 517 -14.34 -0.85 33.15
C TYR A 517 -15.40 -1.93 32.95
N ALA A 518 -14.97 -3.14 32.59
CA ALA A 518 -15.82 -4.32 32.56
C ALA A 518 -16.10 -4.78 33.99
N ASN A 519 -17.38 -4.96 34.32
CA ASN A 519 -17.81 -5.51 35.60
C ASN A 519 -18.23 -6.97 35.46
N TRP A 520 -17.84 -7.78 36.39
CA TRP A 520 -18.11 -9.20 36.41
C TRP A 520 -18.80 -9.59 37.70
N GLN A 521 -19.81 -10.45 37.61
CA GLN A 521 -20.40 -11.05 38.77
C GLN A 521 -19.37 -12.02 39.36
N GLN A 522 -18.60 -11.54 40.35
CA GLN A 522 -17.79 -12.48 41.11
C GLN A 522 -18.74 -13.50 41.71
N SER A 523 -18.42 -14.78 41.60
CA SER A 523 -19.16 -15.77 42.33
C SER A 523 -18.94 -15.44 43.81
N THR A 524 -19.88 -14.75 44.39
CA THR A 524 -20.13 -15.02 45.79
C THR A 524 -20.50 -16.49 45.81
N SER A 525 -19.52 -17.36 46.01
CA SER A 525 -19.85 -18.68 46.55
C SER A 525 -20.64 -18.36 47.81
N ASN A 526 -21.96 -18.40 47.71
CA ASN A 526 -22.79 -18.41 48.87
C ASN A 526 -22.44 -19.72 49.55
N VAL A 527 -21.46 -19.64 50.45
CA VAL A 527 -21.05 -20.73 51.34
C VAL A 527 -22.28 -21.24 52.09
N GLU A 528 -23.27 -20.38 52.28
CA GLU A 528 -24.57 -20.71 52.87
C GLU A 528 -25.37 -21.76 52.09
N ASN A 529 -25.19 -21.86 50.75
CA ASN A 529 -25.89 -22.88 49.94
C ASN A 529 -25.14 -24.21 49.82
N ILE A 530 -23.88 -24.27 50.28
CA ILE A 530 -23.06 -25.49 50.20
C ILE A 530 -22.98 -26.18 51.57
N ILE A 531 -23.31 -25.45 52.62
CA ILE A 531 -23.26 -25.93 54.01
C ILE A 531 -24.66 -26.39 54.43
N ASP A 532 -24.77 -27.66 54.75
CA ASP A 532 -25.98 -28.19 55.34
C ASP A 532 -26.13 -27.61 56.78
N THR A 533 -27.06 -26.66 56.94
CA THR A 533 -27.28 -25.97 58.22
C THR A 533 -27.75 -26.91 59.33
N THR A 534 -28.06 -28.13 59.00
CA THR A 534 -28.49 -29.15 59.99
C THR A 534 -27.32 -29.92 60.62
N GLN A 535 -26.11 -29.80 60.07
CA GLN A 535 -24.92 -30.51 60.53
C GLN A 535 -23.88 -29.56 61.15
N PRO A 536 -23.13 -29.99 62.18
CA PRO A 536 -22.11 -29.17 62.78
C PRO A 536 -20.94 -28.90 61.85
N ILE A 537 -20.51 -27.66 61.82
CA ILE A 537 -19.35 -27.22 61.04
C ILE A 537 -18.15 -26.98 61.95
N GLN A 538 -16.97 -27.20 61.41
CA GLN A 538 -15.69 -26.83 62.04
C GLN A 538 -14.95 -25.89 61.07
N ILE A 539 -14.45 -24.78 61.63
CA ILE A 539 -13.75 -23.74 60.83
C ILE A 539 -12.30 -23.70 61.30
N PHE A 540 -11.39 -23.69 60.35
CA PHE A 540 -9.95 -23.64 60.58
C PHE A 540 -9.33 -22.48 59.81
N ASP A 541 -8.25 -21.91 60.34
CA ASP A 541 -7.38 -21.03 59.56
C ASP A 541 -6.52 -21.85 58.59
N ILE A 542 -5.75 -21.16 57.72
CA ILE A 542 -4.87 -21.80 56.74
C ILE A 542 -3.74 -22.62 57.37
N MET A 543 -3.49 -22.44 58.67
CA MET A 543 -2.51 -23.18 59.45
C MET A 543 -3.12 -24.41 60.12
N GLY A 544 -4.40 -24.70 59.84
CA GLY A 544 -5.12 -25.83 60.42
C GLY A 544 -5.59 -25.64 61.85
N ARG A 545 -5.53 -24.45 62.43
CA ARG A 545 -6.00 -24.16 63.77
C ARG A 545 -7.49 -23.88 63.74
N ARG A 546 -8.24 -24.52 64.61
CA ARG A 546 -9.69 -24.29 64.82
C ARG A 546 -9.94 -22.92 65.46
N ILE A 547 -10.74 -22.06 64.81
CA ILE A 547 -10.90 -20.66 65.21
C ILE A 547 -12.32 -20.25 65.57
N SER A 548 -13.36 -20.83 64.99
CA SER A 548 -14.75 -20.50 65.29
C SER A 548 -15.67 -21.63 64.86
N THR A 549 -16.91 -21.60 65.35
CA THR A 549 -18.00 -22.46 64.91
C THR A 549 -19.08 -21.71 64.17
N SER A 550 -18.95 -20.39 64.00
CA SER A 550 -19.90 -19.56 63.24
C SER A 550 -19.20 -18.84 62.04
N ILE A 551 -19.77 -18.98 60.86
CA ILE A 551 -19.29 -18.36 59.61
C ILE A 551 -19.47 -16.83 59.64
N GLU A 552 -20.46 -16.34 60.36
CA GLU A 552 -20.80 -14.91 60.46
C GLU A 552 -19.70 -14.08 61.13
N LEU A 553 -18.85 -14.75 61.92
CA LEU A 553 -17.78 -14.10 62.71
C LEU A 553 -16.45 -14.03 61.93
N LEU A 554 -16.40 -14.54 60.69
CA LEU A 554 -15.18 -14.56 59.90
C LEU A 554 -15.01 -13.24 59.14
N GLN A 555 -13.82 -12.65 59.22
CA GLN A 555 -13.46 -11.42 58.47
C GLN A 555 -12.04 -11.50 57.89
N GLY A 556 -11.92 -11.15 56.63
CA GLY A 556 -10.68 -10.70 56.00
C GLY A 556 -9.58 -11.74 55.75
N ASN A 557 -9.87 -13.06 55.75
CA ASN A 557 -8.86 -14.11 55.54
C ASN A 557 -9.41 -15.34 54.81
N ILE A 558 -8.52 -16.26 54.50
CA ILE A 558 -8.85 -17.57 53.93
C ILE A 558 -9.13 -18.54 55.09
N PHE A 559 -10.23 -19.23 55.03
CA PHE A 559 -10.64 -20.23 56.02
C PHE A 559 -10.94 -21.57 55.36
N ILE A 560 -10.77 -22.64 56.11
CA ILE A 560 -11.16 -24.00 55.74
C ILE A 560 -12.35 -24.41 56.58
N ILE A 561 -13.46 -24.74 55.95
CA ILE A 561 -14.63 -25.27 56.61
C ILE A 561 -14.68 -26.77 56.39
N LYS A 562 -14.81 -27.52 57.47
CA LYS A 562 -15.07 -28.96 57.43
C LYS A 562 -16.47 -29.27 57.96
N GLN A 563 -17.23 -30.03 57.17
CA GLN A 563 -18.56 -30.51 57.53
C GLN A 563 -18.70 -31.98 57.09
N GLY A 564 -18.66 -32.88 58.03
CA GLY A 564 -18.56 -34.31 57.76
C GLY A 564 -17.26 -34.61 56.96
N ASP A 565 -17.41 -35.28 55.84
CA ASP A 565 -16.28 -35.58 54.94
C ASP A 565 -15.98 -34.46 53.93
N ASN A 566 -16.82 -33.43 53.87
CA ASN A 566 -16.64 -32.29 52.95
C ASN A 566 -15.69 -31.27 53.57
N VAL A 567 -14.74 -30.81 52.77
CA VAL A 567 -13.80 -29.74 53.12
C VAL A 567 -13.90 -28.63 52.06
N LEU A 568 -14.23 -27.43 52.53
CA LEU A 568 -14.41 -26.26 51.68
C LEU A 568 -13.40 -25.16 52.07
N LYS A 569 -12.81 -24.52 51.08
CA LYS A 569 -11.99 -23.33 51.28
C LYS A 569 -12.86 -22.10 51.00
N ILE A 570 -12.93 -21.19 51.96
CA ILE A 570 -13.65 -19.92 51.79
C ILE A 570 -12.71 -18.73 51.97
N ILE A 571 -13.03 -17.66 51.26
CA ILE A 571 -12.38 -16.35 51.40
C ILE A 571 -13.47 -15.38 51.88
N LYS A 572 -13.24 -14.69 53.03
CA LYS A 572 -14.18 -13.69 53.54
C LYS A 572 -13.52 -12.34 53.72
#